data_97e0b958bf2fbf3e735c4eeaf2e3f507
#
_entry.id   97e0b958bf2fbf3e735c4eeaf2e3f507
#
_cell.length_a   1.000
_cell.length_b   1.000
_cell.length_c   1.000
_cell.angle_alpha   90.00
_cell.angle_beta   90.00
_cell.angle_gamma   90.00
#
_symmetry.space_group_name_H-M   'P 1'
#
loop_
_entity.id
_entity.type
_entity.pdbx_description
1 polymer ?
#
loop_
_entity_poly.entity_id
_entity_poly.type
_entity_poly.pdbx_seq_one_letter_code
_entity_poly.pdbx_strand_id
1 'polypeptide(L)'
;MTGDRPTGAGDTVSAGVRLAVTTFTVFPLRPGPVHRPAAAVAMAVAPVVGLGLGVLLAMALLALSAAGTPALVAAAVVTGLAAASTRGLHLDGLADTVDALGSHRPADGALAVMRRPDIGPFGVVALVVVLLAQTASLGSLPAGRSWPAVLATVAAAVAAGRLAVTWACRQAVPAARPDGLGALVAGTQRWPLLAAGTVLVAAVAVAAVPGRPWQGPLVVLGAVLLWLTWLRHLVRRFGGITGDVLGAGVEFTSTAVYLGLVTVR
;
A
#
# COMPACT_ATOMS: atom_id res chain seq x y z
N MET A 1 -13.54 30.81 -23.50
CA MET A 1 -12.20 30.30 -23.87
C MET A 1 -11.22 30.75 -22.79
N THR A 2 -11.12 30.01 -21.71
CA THR A 2 -10.11 30.24 -20.65
C THR A 2 -8.88 29.46 -21.06
N GLY A 3 -7.83 30.20 -21.48
CA GLY A 3 -6.57 29.65 -21.95
C GLY A 3 -5.93 28.77 -20.88
N ASP A 4 -5.74 27.52 -21.23
CA ASP A 4 -4.97 26.51 -20.49
C ASP A 4 -3.51 26.99 -20.46
N ARG A 5 -3.10 27.64 -19.36
CA ARG A 5 -1.69 27.97 -19.14
C ARG A 5 -0.95 26.66 -18.98
N PRO A 6 0.16 26.44 -19.71
CA PRO A 6 0.96 25.24 -19.52
C PRO A 6 1.37 25.19 -18.04
N THR A 7 0.93 24.16 -17.33
CA THR A 7 1.27 23.94 -15.93
C THR A 7 2.77 23.75 -15.82
N GLY A 8 3.44 24.65 -15.07
CA GLY A 8 4.87 24.57 -14.82
C GLY A 8 5.25 23.23 -14.14
N ALA A 9 6.51 22.81 -14.27
CA ALA A 9 7.00 21.58 -13.62
C ALA A 9 6.74 21.60 -12.10
N GLY A 10 6.88 22.78 -11.44
CA GLY A 10 6.57 22.95 -10.03
C GLY A 10 5.10 22.74 -9.69
N ASP A 11 4.18 23.20 -10.55
CA ASP A 11 2.73 22.99 -10.37
C ASP A 11 2.37 21.51 -10.50
N THR A 12 2.98 20.78 -11.42
CA THR A 12 2.81 19.33 -11.59
C THR A 12 3.28 18.55 -10.37
N VAL A 13 4.46 18.89 -9.82
CA VAL A 13 4.98 18.24 -8.61
C VAL A 13 4.06 18.51 -7.40
N SER A 14 3.66 19.76 -7.19
CA SER A 14 2.77 20.11 -6.07
C SER A 14 1.41 19.42 -6.19
N ALA A 15 0.83 19.37 -7.39
CA ALA A 15 -0.40 18.65 -7.66
C ALA A 15 -0.25 17.15 -7.40
N GLY A 16 0.87 16.54 -7.80
CA GLY A 16 1.17 15.14 -7.58
C GLY A 16 1.34 14.79 -6.11
N VAL A 17 2.06 15.61 -5.33
CA VAL A 17 2.19 15.40 -3.87
C VAL A 17 0.83 15.51 -3.17
N ARG A 18 0.02 16.51 -3.51
CA ARG A 18 -1.36 16.62 -2.97
C ARG A 18 -2.20 15.41 -3.32
N LEU A 19 -2.12 14.95 -4.58
CA LEU A 19 -2.82 13.75 -5.03
C LEU A 19 -2.36 12.51 -4.26
N ALA A 20 -1.05 12.33 -4.00
CA ALA A 20 -0.54 11.23 -3.20
C ALA A 20 -1.14 11.26 -1.77
N VAL A 21 -1.06 12.41 -1.09
CA VAL A 21 -1.59 12.54 0.27
C VAL A 21 -3.09 12.27 0.31
N THR A 22 -3.88 12.83 -0.60
CA THR A 22 -5.35 12.64 -0.61
C THR A 22 -5.79 11.25 -1.08
N THR A 23 -4.96 10.55 -1.86
CA THR A 23 -5.24 9.17 -2.28
C THR A 23 -4.88 8.17 -1.19
N PHE A 24 -3.72 8.33 -0.54
CA PHE A 24 -3.19 7.38 0.43
C PHE A 24 -3.49 7.71 1.88
N THR A 25 -4.17 8.84 2.15
CA THR A 25 -4.58 9.25 3.49
C THR A 25 -5.90 10.01 3.46
N VAL A 26 -6.52 10.16 4.65
CA VAL A 26 -7.71 11.02 4.85
C VAL A 26 -7.37 12.49 5.03
N PHE A 27 -6.12 12.89 4.94
CA PHE A 27 -5.70 14.28 5.18
C PHE A 27 -6.38 15.23 4.19
N PRO A 28 -7.09 16.26 4.67
CA PRO A 28 -7.91 17.14 3.83
C PRO A 28 -7.06 18.20 3.13
N LEU A 29 -6.37 17.83 2.08
CA LEU A 29 -5.71 18.80 1.20
C LEU A 29 -6.65 19.21 0.08
N ARG A 30 -6.56 20.50 -0.33
CA ARG A 30 -7.29 20.96 -1.51
C ARG A 30 -6.80 20.18 -2.73
N PRO A 31 -7.68 19.49 -3.47
CA PRO A 31 -7.28 18.76 -4.66
C PRO A 31 -6.67 19.70 -5.69
N GLY A 32 -5.56 19.30 -6.29
CA GLY A 32 -5.00 19.94 -7.46
C GLY A 32 -5.59 19.34 -8.75
N PRO A 33 -5.21 19.86 -9.92
CA PRO A 33 -5.64 19.28 -11.19
C PRO A 33 -5.12 17.84 -11.30
N VAL A 34 -6.04 16.91 -11.61
CA VAL A 34 -5.71 15.48 -11.76
C VAL A 34 -5.42 15.22 -13.24
N HIS A 35 -4.15 15.02 -13.56
CA HIS A 35 -3.68 14.67 -14.90
C HIS A 35 -2.55 13.63 -14.80
N ARG A 36 -2.26 12.92 -15.90
CA ARG A 36 -1.31 11.81 -15.90
C ARG A 36 0.08 12.16 -15.34
N PRO A 37 0.73 13.31 -15.64
CA PRO A 37 1.99 13.69 -15.00
C PRO A 37 1.90 13.86 -13.48
N ALA A 38 0.83 14.49 -12.94
CA ALA A 38 0.61 14.60 -11.50
C ALA A 38 0.39 13.23 -10.85
N ALA A 39 -0.37 12.35 -11.52
CA ALA A 39 -0.57 10.98 -11.08
C ALA A 39 0.75 10.17 -11.07
N ALA A 40 1.63 10.38 -12.05
CA ALA A 40 2.96 9.78 -12.05
C ALA A 40 3.79 10.20 -10.82
N VAL A 41 3.79 11.49 -10.49
CA VAL A 41 4.44 11.99 -9.26
C VAL A 41 3.78 11.38 -8.01
N ALA A 42 2.45 11.31 -7.96
CA ALA A 42 1.73 10.72 -6.84
C ALA A 42 2.16 9.27 -6.57
N MET A 43 2.27 8.45 -7.61
CA MET A 43 2.71 7.06 -7.48
C MET A 43 4.20 6.94 -7.11
N ALA A 44 5.04 7.88 -7.55
CA ALA A 44 6.45 7.91 -7.20
C ALA A 44 6.69 8.24 -5.71
N VAL A 45 5.92 9.18 -5.15
CA VAL A 45 6.05 9.60 -3.74
C VAL A 45 5.20 8.79 -2.77
N ALA A 46 4.38 7.85 -3.27
CA ALA A 46 3.53 7.01 -2.44
C ALA A 46 4.27 6.30 -1.29
N PRO A 47 5.48 5.72 -1.47
CA PRO A 47 6.24 5.13 -0.37
C PRO A 47 6.59 6.14 0.74
N VAL A 48 6.88 7.40 0.40
CA VAL A 48 7.17 8.46 1.38
C VAL A 48 5.93 8.80 2.20
N VAL A 49 4.76 8.90 1.56
CA VAL A 49 3.48 9.08 2.27
C VAL A 49 3.21 7.89 3.18
N GLY A 50 3.50 6.67 2.71
CA GLY A 50 3.41 5.44 3.49
C GLY A 50 4.32 5.46 4.71
N LEU A 51 5.57 5.96 4.59
CA LEU A 51 6.49 6.13 5.72
C LEU A 51 5.90 7.06 6.78
N GLY A 52 5.41 8.23 6.38
CA GLY A 52 4.80 9.19 7.28
C GLY A 52 3.60 8.60 8.04
N LEU A 53 2.69 7.93 7.31
CA LEU A 53 1.55 7.26 7.92
C LEU A 53 2.02 6.13 8.87
N GLY A 54 2.99 5.34 8.46
CA GLY A 54 3.52 4.24 9.27
C GLY A 54 4.18 4.72 10.57
N VAL A 55 4.88 5.86 10.54
CA VAL A 55 5.42 6.52 11.75
C VAL A 55 4.28 6.91 12.70
N LEU A 56 3.22 7.54 12.19
CA LEU A 56 2.06 7.94 13.00
C LEU A 56 1.38 6.72 13.65
N LEU A 57 1.19 5.65 12.90
CA LEU A 57 0.60 4.39 13.41
C LEU A 57 1.52 3.72 14.45
N ALA A 58 2.84 3.73 14.25
CA ALA A 58 3.81 3.22 15.22
C ALA A 58 3.78 4.03 16.52
N MET A 59 3.72 5.35 16.41
CA MET A 59 3.61 6.22 17.59
C MET A 59 2.30 5.96 18.36
N ALA A 60 1.18 5.74 17.65
CA ALA A 60 -0.08 5.37 18.30
C ALA A 60 0.04 4.02 19.04
N LEU A 61 0.67 3.01 18.41
CA LEU A 61 0.91 1.71 19.04
C LEU A 61 1.77 1.85 20.32
N LEU A 62 2.86 2.61 20.22
CA LEU A 62 3.76 2.84 21.36
C LEU A 62 3.07 3.63 22.48
N ALA A 63 2.27 4.64 22.15
CA ALA A 63 1.52 5.43 23.14
C ALA A 63 0.47 4.58 23.88
N LEU A 64 -0.30 3.77 23.14
CA LEU A 64 -1.27 2.83 23.75
C LEU A 64 -0.55 1.80 24.66
N SER A 65 0.59 1.27 24.21
CA SER A 65 1.38 0.33 25.00
C SER A 65 1.93 0.98 26.28
N ALA A 66 2.43 2.23 26.18
CA ALA A 66 2.91 2.99 27.33
C ALA A 66 1.80 3.34 28.33
N ALA A 67 0.56 3.49 27.84
CA ALA A 67 -0.64 3.69 28.67
C ALA A 67 -1.16 2.38 29.32
N GLY A 68 -0.45 1.25 29.15
CA GLY A 68 -0.84 -0.03 29.74
C GLY A 68 -1.95 -0.77 29.00
N THR A 69 -2.30 -0.34 27.78
CA THR A 69 -3.33 -1.03 26.98
C THR A 69 -2.85 -2.44 26.62
N PRO A 70 -3.69 -3.49 26.80
CA PRO A 70 -3.34 -4.85 26.39
C PRO A 70 -2.90 -4.91 24.92
N ALA A 71 -1.82 -5.65 24.63
CA ALA A 71 -1.16 -5.63 23.33
C ALA A 71 -2.10 -5.89 22.14
N LEU A 72 -3.00 -6.88 22.29
CA LEU A 72 -3.98 -7.19 21.24
C LEU A 72 -4.99 -6.06 21.02
N VAL A 73 -5.40 -5.38 22.10
CA VAL A 73 -6.33 -4.23 22.00
C VAL A 73 -5.64 -3.05 21.31
N ALA A 74 -4.41 -2.72 21.71
CA ALA A 74 -3.61 -1.68 21.06
C ALA A 74 -3.41 -1.95 19.57
N ALA A 75 -3.09 -3.21 19.23
CA ALA A 75 -2.93 -3.65 17.85
C ALA A 75 -4.23 -3.53 17.05
N ALA A 76 -5.36 -3.96 17.60
CA ALA A 76 -6.67 -3.86 16.94
C ALA A 76 -7.05 -2.40 16.68
N VAL A 77 -6.83 -1.50 17.67
CA VAL A 77 -7.06 -0.07 17.51
C VAL A 77 -6.19 0.50 16.39
N VAL A 78 -4.89 0.16 16.35
CA VAL A 78 -3.96 0.67 15.32
C VAL A 78 -4.29 0.12 13.94
N THR A 79 -4.71 -1.16 13.82
CA THR A 79 -5.21 -1.73 12.56
C THR A 79 -6.46 -0.98 12.08
N GLY A 80 -7.40 -0.70 12.99
CA GLY A 80 -8.58 0.12 12.68
C GLY A 80 -8.23 1.56 12.26
N LEU A 81 -7.25 2.19 12.93
CA LEU A 81 -6.73 3.51 12.54
C LEU A 81 -6.07 3.47 11.15
N ALA A 82 -5.33 2.41 10.81
CA ALA A 82 -4.75 2.24 9.48
C ALA A 82 -5.83 2.18 8.40
N ALA A 83 -6.88 1.38 8.62
CA ALA A 83 -8.04 1.29 7.73
C ALA A 83 -8.78 2.65 7.60
N ALA A 84 -9.09 3.29 8.73
CA ALA A 84 -9.76 4.59 8.77
C ALA A 84 -8.94 5.69 8.09
N SER A 85 -7.60 5.69 8.29
CA SER A 85 -6.67 6.65 7.67
C SER A 85 -6.68 6.65 6.14
N THR A 86 -7.20 5.60 5.52
CA THR A 86 -7.32 5.45 4.07
C THR A 86 -8.77 5.30 3.60
N ARG A 87 -9.73 5.56 4.48
CA ARG A 87 -11.18 5.35 4.23
C ARG A 87 -11.51 3.92 3.79
N GLY A 88 -10.72 2.94 4.19
CA GLY A 88 -10.88 1.56 3.76
C GLY A 88 -10.54 1.27 2.29
N LEU A 89 -10.08 2.26 1.52
CA LEU A 89 -9.88 2.17 0.06
C LEU A 89 -9.03 0.96 -0.38
N HIS A 90 -7.97 0.64 0.38
CA HIS A 90 -7.09 -0.47 0.02
C HIS A 90 -7.70 -1.82 0.40
N LEU A 91 -8.43 -1.88 1.52
CA LEU A 91 -9.18 -3.07 1.94
C LEU A 91 -10.29 -3.40 0.94
N ASP A 92 -11.02 -2.39 0.48
CA ASP A 92 -12.02 -2.50 -0.57
C ASP A 92 -11.41 -3.10 -1.85
N GLY A 93 -10.31 -2.51 -2.32
CA GLY A 93 -9.60 -3.03 -3.48
C GLY A 93 -9.06 -4.46 -3.31
N LEU A 94 -8.66 -4.85 -2.09
CA LEU A 94 -8.30 -6.24 -1.80
C LEU A 94 -9.50 -7.17 -1.94
N ALA A 95 -10.62 -6.81 -1.33
CA ALA A 95 -11.85 -7.60 -1.39
C ALA A 95 -12.33 -7.80 -2.82
N ASP A 96 -12.43 -6.71 -3.58
CA ASP A 96 -12.86 -6.70 -4.98
C ASP A 96 -11.95 -7.53 -5.88
N THR A 97 -10.63 -7.40 -5.69
CA THR A 97 -9.65 -8.18 -6.46
C THR A 97 -9.78 -9.67 -6.19
N VAL A 98 -9.95 -10.06 -4.91
CA VAL A 98 -10.06 -11.47 -4.53
C VAL A 98 -11.41 -12.07 -4.94
N ASP A 99 -12.50 -11.31 -4.84
CA ASP A 99 -13.82 -11.75 -5.34
C ASP A 99 -13.82 -11.90 -6.87
N ALA A 100 -13.18 -10.98 -7.59
CA ALA A 100 -13.03 -11.10 -9.03
C ALA A 100 -12.21 -12.34 -9.44
N LEU A 101 -11.13 -12.67 -8.71
CA LEU A 101 -10.38 -13.90 -8.90
C LEU A 101 -11.24 -15.14 -8.63
N GLY A 102 -11.93 -15.15 -7.48
CA GLY A 102 -12.79 -16.26 -7.05
C GLY A 102 -14.01 -16.48 -7.93
N SER A 103 -14.40 -15.48 -8.73
CA SER A 103 -15.54 -15.59 -9.65
C SER A 103 -15.32 -16.58 -10.81
N HIS A 104 -14.08 -16.92 -11.14
CA HIS A 104 -13.67 -17.78 -12.27
C HIS A 104 -14.24 -17.34 -13.64
N ARG A 105 -14.78 -16.11 -13.76
CA ARG A 105 -15.36 -15.56 -14.99
C ARG A 105 -14.26 -15.11 -15.97
N PRO A 106 -14.50 -15.03 -17.28
CA PRO A 106 -13.58 -14.37 -18.22
C PRO A 106 -13.21 -12.95 -17.76
N ALA A 107 -12.15 -12.35 -18.32
CA ALA A 107 -11.60 -11.07 -17.87
C ALA A 107 -12.68 -9.97 -17.70
N ASP A 108 -13.52 -9.75 -18.72
CA ASP A 108 -14.58 -8.74 -18.66
C ASP A 108 -15.60 -9.01 -17.54
N GLY A 109 -15.96 -10.27 -17.34
CA GLY A 109 -16.86 -10.70 -16.27
C GLY A 109 -16.25 -10.54 -14.89
N ALA A 110 -14.95 -10.80 -14.75
CA ALA A 110 -14.20 -10.58 -13.50
C ALA A 110 -14.07 -9.08 -13.18
N LEU A 111 -13.79 -8.26 -14.20
CA LEU A 111 -13.76 -6.80 -14.06
C LEU A 111 -15.16 -6.22 -13.73
N ALA A 112 -16.24 -6.86 -14.19
CA ALA A 112 -17.60 -6.47 -13.81
C ALA A 112 -17.91 -6.81 -12.34
N VAL A 113 -17.31 -7.88 -11.78
CA VAL A 113 -17.42 -8.20 -10.34
C VAL A 113 -16.80 -7.09 -9.50
N MET A 114 -15.60 -6.59 -9.83
CA MET A 114 -14.94 -5.49 -9.13
C MET A 114 -15.74 -4.17 -9.09
N ARG A 115 -16.78 -4.02 -9.91
CA ARG A 115 -17.65 -2.82 -9.96
C ARG A 115 -18.93 -2.97 -9.16
N ARG A 116 -19.15 -4.12 -8.55
CA ARG A 116 -20.35 -4.34 -7.75
C ARG A 116 -20.21 -3.66 -6.40
N PRO A 117 -21.30 -3.10 -5.86
CA PRO A 117 -21.26 -2.47 -4.53
C PRO A 117 -21.29 -3.50 -3.39
N ASP A 118 -21.54 -4.77 -3.68
CA ASP A 118 -21.64 -5.86 -2.73
C ASP A 118 -20.34 -6.65 -2.65
N ILE A 119 -19.93 -6.97 -1.43
CA ILE A 119 -18.77 -7.82 -1.16
C ILE A 119 -19.14 -9.30 -1.29
N GLY A 120 -18.30 -10.07 -1.96
CA GLY A 120 -18.45 -11.52 -2.07
C GLY A 120 -17.75 -12.30 -0.94
N PRO A 121 -17.98 -13.62 -0.87
CA PRO A 121 -17.44 -14.45 0.21
C PRO A 121 -15.92 -14.54 0.20
N PHE A 122 -15.28 -14.49 -0.95
CA PHE A 122 -13.81 -14.53 -1.06
C PHE A 122 -13.18 -13.23 -0.55
N GLY A 123 -13.79 -12.07 -0.84
CA GLY A 123 -13.38 -10.78 -0.32
C GLY A 123 -13.48 -10.73 1.20
N VAL A 124 -14.59 -11.20 1.77
CA VAL A 124 -14.77 -11.29 3.23
C VAL A 124 -13.65 -12.13 3.87
N VAL A 125 -13.37 -13.31 3.34
CA VAL A 125 -12.30 -14.18 3.85
C VAL A 125 -10.94 -13.49 3.76
N ALA A 126 -10.64 -12.84 2.62
CA ALA A 126 -9.39 -12.11 2.45
C ALA A 126 -9.22 -10.99 3.47
N LEU A 127 -10.26 -10.19 3.70
CA LEU A 127 -10.26 -9.12 4.70
C LEU A 127 -10.01 -9.66 6.11
N VAL A 128 -10.74 -10.71 6.51
CA VAL A 128 -10.58 -11.33 7.83
C VAL A 128 -9.15 -11.83 8.03
N VAL A 129 -8.60 -12.57 7.07
CA VAL A 129 -7.23 -13.10 7.15
C VAL A 129 -6.20 -11.99 7.24
N VAL A 130 -6.30 -10.97 6.39
CA VAL A 130 -5.33 -9.86 6.36
C VAL A 130 -5.42 -9.03 7.64
N LEU A 131 -6.60 -8.64 8.09
CA LEU A 131 -6.79 -7.86 9.31
C LEU A 131 -6.32 -8.62 10.56
N LEU A 132 -6.60 -9.93 10.65
CA LEU A 132 -6.10 -10.77 11.73
C LEU A 132 -4.58 -10.88 11.70
N ALA A 133 -3.97 -11.10 10.53
CA ALA A 133 -2.52 -11.20 10.38
C ALA A 133 -1.83 -9.89 10.77
N GLN A 134 -2.34 -8.74 10.32
CA GLN A 134 -1.80 -7.42 10.69
C GLN A 134 -1.96 -7.15 12.19
N THR A 135 -3.14 -7.42 12.76
CA THR A 135 -3.41 -7.22 14.19
C THR A 135 -2.50 -8.10 15.05
N ALA A 136 -2.38 -9.39 14.72
CA ALA A 136 -1.50 -10.31 15.44
C ALA A 136 -0.03 -9.88 15.35
N SER A 137 0.42 -9.44 14.16
CA SER A 137 1.78 -8.93 13.97
C SER A 137 2.04 -7.69 14.81
N LEU A 138 1.16 -6.69 14.77
CA LEU A 138 1.27 -5.47 15.56
C LEU A 138 1.26 -5.77 17.07
N GLY A 139 0.42 -6.69 17.52
CA GLY A 139 0.33 -7.07 18.93
C GLY A 139 1.58 -7.77 19.47
N SER A 140 2.37 -8.38 18.59
CA SER A 140 3.64 -9.02 18.97
C SER A 140 4.82 -8.05 19.06
N LEU A 141 4.73 -6.83 18.52
CA LEU A 141 5.84 -5.89 18.38
C LEU A 141 6.32 -5.27 19.71
N PRO A 142 5.45 -4.77 20.62
CA PRO A 142 5.91 -4.09 21.83
C PRO A 142 6.65 -5.02 22.80
N ALA A 143 6.32 -6.31 22.81
CA ALA A 143 6.91 -7.28 23.71
C ALA A 143 8.38 -7.58 23.33
N GLY A 144 9.33 -6.99 24.08
CA GLY A 144 10.76 -7.26 23.94
C GLY A 144 11.46 -6.53 22.80
N ARG A 145 10.80 -5.60 22.09
CA ARG A 145 11.45 -4.75 21.06
C ARG A 145 11.64 -3.32 21.54
N SER A 146 12.77 -2.73 21.16
CA SER A 146 13.04 -1.31 21.40
C SER A 146 12.07 -0.43 20.58
N TRP A 147 11.72 0.75 21.08
CA TRP A 147 10.83 1.67 20.37
C TRP A 147 11.29 2.04 18.94
N PRO A 148 12.60 2.18 18.62
CA PRO A 148 13.03 2.44 17.24
C PRO A 148 12.76 1.25 16.33
N ALA A 149 12.88 0.02 16.83
CA ALA A 149 12.59 -1.18 16.04
C ALA A 149 11.09 -1.33 15.76
N VAL A 150 10.22 -1.01 16.72
CA VAL A 150 8.77 -0.96 16.51
C VAL A 150 8.43 0.08 15.44
N LEU A 151 8.99 1.30 15.59
CA LEU A 151 8.77 2.39 14.64
C LEU A 151 9.23 2.01 13.24
N ALA A 152 10.45 1.47 13.08
CA ALA A 152 10.98 1.04 11.80
C ALA A 152 10.15 -0.09 11.17
N THR A 153 9.68 -1.06 11.97
CA THR A 153 8.86 -2.18 11.51
C THR A 153 7.54 -1.69 10.91
N VAL A 154 6.80 -0.85 11.64
CA VAL A 154 5.50 -0.36 11.18
C VAL A 154 5.67 0.59 9.98
N ALA A 155 6.65 1.51 10.05
CA ALA A 155 6.93 2.43 8.96
C ALA A 155 7.34 1.70 7.68
N ALA A 156 8.23 0.69 7.77
CA ALA A 156 8.64 -0.09 6.61
C ALA A 156 7.49 -0.91 6.01
N ALA A 157 6.65 -1.54 6.84
CA ALA A 157 5.51 -2.32 6.35
C ALA A 157 4.48 -1.46 5.60
N VAL A 158 4.10 -0.30 6.19
CA VAL A 158 3.14 0.62 5.58
C VAL A 158 3.70 1.25 4.30
N ALA A 159 4.99 1.60 4.29
CA ALA A 159 5.66 2.12 3.10
C ALA A 159 5.82 1.06 2.00
N ALA A 160 6.11 -0.19 2.36
CA ALA A 160 6.21 -1.30 1.40
C ALA A 160 4.89 -1.55 0.68
N GLY A 161 3.75 -1.40 1.36
CA GLY A 161 2.45 -1.44 0.70
C GLY A 161 2.31 -0.37 -0.38
N ARG A 162 2.73 0.87 -0.11
CA ARG A 162 2.70 1.94 -1.12
C ARG A 162 3.77 1.75 -2.20
N LEU A 163 4.90 1.16 -1.87
CA LEU A 163 5.90 0.74 -2.84
C LEU A 163 5.34 -0.30 -3.83
N ALA A 164 4.45 -1.18 -3.39
CA ALA A 164 3.74 -2.12 -4.27
C ALA A 164 2.97 -1.40 -5.37
N VAL A 165 2.33 -0.26 -5.05
CA VAL A 165 1.65 0.59 -6.05
C VAL A 165 2.64 1.16 -7.06
N THR A 166 3.78 1.69 -6.59
CA THR A 166 4.83 2.22 -7.47
C THR A 166 5.29 1.12 -8.45
N TRP A 167 5.53 -0.09 -7.96
CA TRP A 167 5.92 -1.24 -8.81
C TRP A 167 4.81 -1.70 -9.76
N ALA A 168 3.54 -1.61 -9.36
CA ALA A 168 2.42 -1.96 -10.23
C ALA A 168 2.25 -0.98 -11.40
N CYS A 169 2.61 0.29 -11.18
CA CYS A 169 2.56 1.34 -12.19
C CYS A 169 3.80 1.40 -13.10
N ARG A 170 4.73 0.42 -13.04
CA ARG A 170 5.95 0.40 -13.88
C ARG A 170 5.63 0.37 -15.37
N GLN A 171 6.57 0.87 -16.17
CA GLN A 171 6.51 0.74 -17.64
C GLN A 171 6.25 -0.74 -18.01
N ALA A 172 5.56 -0.99 -19.09
CA ALA A 172 5.12 -2.30 -19.57
C ALA A 172 3.96 -2.96 -18.79
N VAL A 173 3.39 -2.35 -17.75
CA VAL A 173 2.14 -2.83 -17.14
C VAL A 173 0.98 -2.02 -17.71
N PRO A 174 0.03 -2.67 -18.44
CA PRO A 174 -1.12 -1.98 -19.02
C PRO A 174 -2.20 -1.70 -17.97
N ALA A 175 -3.14 -0.82 -18.30
CA ALA A 175 -4.39 -0.66 -17.58
C ALA A 175 -5.37 -1.75 -18.04
N ALA A 176 -6.15 -2.31 -17.11
CA ALA A 176 -7.20 -3.29 -17.44
C ALA A 176 -8.45 -2.66 -18.06
N ARG A 177 -8.62 -1.35 -17.91
CA ARG A 177 -9.77 -0.57 -18.40
C ARG A 177 -9.27 0.73 -19.00
N PRO A 178 -10.00 1.33 -19.96
CA PRO A 178 -9.65 2.63 -20.54
C PRO A 178 -9.91 3.80 -19.59
N ASP A 179 -10.61 3.57 -18.49
CA ASP A 179 -11.05 4.56 -17.50
C ASP A 179 -10.54 4.25 -16.09
N GLY A 180 -10.73 5.20 -15.18
CA GLY A 180 -10.41 5.06 -13.75
C GLY A 180 -8.93 5.25 -13.41
N LEU A 181 -8.59 4.95 -12.16
CA LEU A 181 -7.24 5.17 -11.63
C LEU A 181 -6.20 4.34 -12.38
N GLY A 182 -6.50 3.08 -12.71
CA GLY A 182 -5.57 2.20 -13.45
C GLY A 182 -5.13 2.82 -14.77
N ALA A 183 -6.06 3.38 -15.56
CA ALA A 183 -5.75 4.07 -16.82
C ALA A 183 -4.85 5.30 -16.63
N LEU A 184 -5.09 6.03 -15.54
CA LEU A 184 -4.32 7.25 -15.23
C LEU A 184 -2.86 6.95 -14.88
N VAL A 185 -2.59 5.85 -14.16
CA VAL A 185 -1.28 5.58 -13.55
C VAL A 185 -0.49 4.44 -14.22
N ALA A 186 -1.12 3.57 -15.01
CA ALA A 186 -0.44 2.45 -15.67
C ALA A 186 0.72 2.93 -16.55
N GLY A 187 1.88 2.28 -16.43
CA GLY A 187 3.07 2.57 -17.23
C GLY A 187 3.76 3.90 -16.90
N THR A 188 3.43 4.57 -15.79
CA THR A 188 3.99 5.89 -15.45
C THR A 188 5.33 5.81 -14.72
N GLN A 189 5.67 4.68 -14.08
CA GLN A 189 6.86 4.59 -13.23
C GLN A 189 8.06 4.04 -13.99
N ARG A 190 9.18 4.76 -13.89
CA ARG A 190 10.46 4.44 -14.52
C ARG A 190 11.37 3.72 -13.52
N TRP A 191 12.27 2.90 -14.03
CA TRP A 191 13.21 2.08 -13.27
C TRP A 191 13.96 2.81 -12.14
N PRO A 192 14.51 4.02 -12.34
CA PRO A 192 15.19 4.74 -11.25
C PRO A 192 14.29 5.06 -10.05
N LEU A 193 13.00 5.37 -10.27
CA LEU A 193 12.05 5.65 -9.18
C LEU A 193 11.68 4.38 -8.43
N LEU A 194 11.54 3.26 -9.14
CA LEU A 194 11.32 1.94 -8.52
C LEU A 194 12.49 1.56 -7.62
N ALA A 195 13.71 1.72 -8.11
CA ALA A 195 14.94 1.45 -7.36
C ALA A 195 15.05 2.37 -6.14
N ALA A 196 14.87 3.68 -6.32
CA ALA A 196 14.94 4.65 -5.22
C ALA A 196 13.91 4.37 -4.12
N GLY A 197 12.65 4.09 -4.48
CA GLY A 197 11.60 3.72 -3.52
C GLY A 197 11.93 2.43 -2.77
N THR A 198 12.47 1.43 -3.49
CA THR A 198 12.87 0.15 -2.87
C THR A 198 14.02 0.33 -1.90
N VAL A 199 15.06 1.08 -2.29
CA VAL A 199 16.20 1.40 -1.42
C VAL A 199 15.74 2.16 -0.18
N LEU A 200 14.87 3.16 -0.35
CA LEU A 200 14.32 3.94 0.77
C LEU A 200 13.62 3.03 1.80
N VAL A 201 12.71 2.17 1.36
CA VAL A 201 11.95 1.30 2.28
C VAL A 201 12.86 0.24 2.90
N ALA A 202 13.79 -0.33 2.14
CA ALA A 202 14.77 -1.28 2.64
C ALA A 202 15.70 -0.65 3.68
N ALA A 203 16.15 0.59 3.48
CA ALA A 203 16.97 1.32 4.42
C ALA A 203 16.26 1.56 5.77
N VAL A 204 14.98 1.93 5.75
CA VAL A 204 14.18 2.05 6.98
C VAL A 204 14.07 0.69 7.69
N ALA A 205 13.89 -0.39 6.93
CA ALA A 205 13.76 -1.74 7.48
C ALA A 205 15.04 -2.27 8.15
N VAL A 206 16.22 -1.66 7.92
CA VAL A 206 17.48 -2.02 8.60
C VAL A 206 17.33 -1.95 10.12
N ALA A 207 16.62 -0.94 10.63
CA ALA A 207 16.40 -0.73 12.05
C ALA A 207 15.26 -1.59 12.64
N ALA A 208 14.51 -2.32 11.82
CA ALA A 208 13.37 -3.12 12.27
C ALA A 208 13.76 -4.36 13.09
N VAL A 209 14.97 -4.91 12.86
CA VAL A 209 15.46 -6.11 13.54
C VAL A 209 16.83 -5.83 14.17
N PRO A 210 16.88 -5.40 15.45
CA PRO A 210 18.14 -5.19 16.15
C PRO A 210 19.02 -6.45 16.16
N GLY A 211 20.32 -6.27 15.88
CA GLY A 211 21.28 -7.38 15.79
C GLY A 211 21.30 -8.12 14.45
N ARG A 212 20.33 -7.88 13.56
CA ARG A 212 20.27 -8.49 12.20
C ARG A 212 19.88 -7.46 11.14
N PRO A 213 20.72 -6.46 10.84
CA PRO A 213 20.37 -5.32 9.99
C PRO A 213 20.02 -5.71 8.53
N TRP A 214 20.48 -6.88 8.08
CA TRP A 214 20.19 -7.42 6.74
C TRP A 214 18.79 -8.02 6.60
N GLN A 215 18.17 -8.45 7.72
CA GLN A 215 16.91 -9.18 7.71
C GLN A 215 15.74 -8.30 7.25
N GLY A 216 15.63 -7.09 7.75
CA GLY A 216 14.59 -6.15 7.34
C GLY A 216 14.58 -5.88 5.84
N PRO A 217 15.70 -5.48 5.23
CA PRO A 217 15.82 -5.34 3.77
C PRO A 217 15.45 -6.59 2.99
N LEU A 218 15.87 -7.78 3.42
CA LEU A 218 15.51 -9.04 2.75
C LEU A 218 14.01 -9.33 2.80
N VAL A 219 13.36 -9.04 3.94
CA VAL A 219 11.89 -9.18 4.06
C VAL A 219 11.17 -8.23 3.10
N VAL A 220 11.61 -6.97 3.01
CA VAL A 220 11.03 -6.00 2.06
C VAL A 220 11.19 -6.48 0.62
N LEU A 221 12.40 -6.92 0.23
CA LEU A 221 12.67 -7.44 -1.12
C LEU A 221 11.84 -8.70 -1.41
N GLY A 222 11.76 -9.62 -0.46
CA GLY A 222 10.94 -10.83 -0.58
C GLY A 222 9.45 -10.50 -0.77
N ALA A 223 8.91 -9.55 0.01
CA ALA A 223 7.53 -9.11 -0.11
C ALA A 223 7.24 -8.44 -1.48
N VAL A 224 8.18 -7.61 -1.97
CA VAL A 224 8.07 -7.02 -3.33
C VAL A 224 8.11 -8.12 -4.40
N LEU A 225 8.98 -9.12 -4.29
CA LEU A 225 9.03 -10.22 -5.24
C LEU A 225 7.75 -11.06 -5.23
N LEU A 226 7.20 -11.36 -4.04
CA LEU A 226 5.89 -12.04 -3.91
C LEU A 226 4.78 -11.21 -4.56
N TRP A 227 4.75 -9.91 -4.29
CA TRP A 227 3.82 -9.00 -4.95
C TRP A 227 3.96 -9.02 -6.47
N LEU A 228 5.16 -8.91 -7.00
CA LEU A 228 5.41 -8.93 -8.45
C LEU A 228 4.96 -10.24 -9.10
N THR A 229 5.10 -11.35 -8.39
CA THR A 229 4.63 -12.67 -8.84
C THR A 229 3.10 -12.69 -8.92
N TRP A 230 2.43 -12.23 -7.85
CA TRP A 230 0.95 -12.13 -7.83
C TRP A 230 0.45 -11.10 -8.84
N LEU A 231 1.08 -9.94 -8.94
CA LEU A 231 0.74 -8.91 -9.93
C LEU A 231 0.81 -9.44 -11.37
N ARG A 232 1.83 -10.25 -11.70
CA ARG A 232 1.91 -10.91 -13.03
C ARG A 232 0.70 -11.81 -13.28
N HIS A 233 0.24 -12.52 -12.27
CA HIS A 233 -0.97 -13.33 -12.35
C HIS A 233 -2.21 -12.45 -12.58
N LEU A 234 -2.38 -11.38 -11.78
CA LEU A 234 -3.49 -10.43 -11.91
C LEU A 234 -3.54 -9.76 -13.29
N VAL A 235 -2.38 -9.31 -13.79
CA VAL A 235 -2.27 -8.68 -15.12
C VAL A 235 -2.66 -9.67 -16.23
N ARG A 236 -2.25 -10.93 -16.14
CA ARG A 236 -2.68 -11.97 -17.10
C ARG A 236 -4.17 -12.25 -17.00
N ARG A 237 -4.71 -12.21 -15.80
CA ARG A 237 -6.09 -12.56 -15.51
C ARG A 237 -7.08 -11.47 -15.91
N PHE A 238 -6.73 -10.19 -15.72
CA PHE A 238 -7.58 -9.04 -15.91
C PHE A 238 -7.20 -8.18 -17.13
N GLY A 239 -6.09 -8.49 -17.79
CA GLY A 239 -5.56 -7.69 -18.90
C GLY A 239 -4.74 -6.46 -18.47
N GLY A 240 -4.62 -6.18 -17.17
CA GLY A 240 -3.90 -5.02 -16.66
C GLY A 240 -4.22 -4.70 -15.19
N ILE A 241 -3.89 -3.47 -14.77
CA ILE A 241 -4.17 -2.98 -13.41
C ILE A 241 -5.43 -2.14 -13.35
N THR A 242 -6.14 -2.22 -12.22
CA THR A 242 -7.22 -1.31 -11.79
C THR A 242 -6.82 -0.63 -10.49
N GLY A 243 -7.64 0.31 -9.99
CA GLY A 243 -7.50 0.86 -8.65
C GLY A 243 -7.53 -0.23 -7.57
N ASP A 244 -8.41 -1.22 -7.74
CA ASP A 244 -8.61 -2.33 -6.81
C ASP A 244 -7.37 -3.22 -6.74
N VAL A 245 -6.76 -3.54 -7.87
CA VAL A 245 -5.48 -4.27 -7.94
C VAL A 245 -4.37 -3.51 -7.20
N LEU A 246 -4.35 -2.17 -7.31
CA LEU A 246 -3.39 -1.34 -6.56
C LEU A 246 -3.66 -1.42 -5.05
N GLY A 247 -4.91 -1.32 -4.62
CA GLY A 247 -5.32 -1.48 -3.22
C GLY A 247 -4.97 -2.86 -2.66
N ALA A 248 -5.25 -3.92 -3.43
CA ALA A 248 -4.84 -5.28 -3.09
C ALA A 248 -3.32 -5.40 -2.88
N GLY A 249 -2.53 -4.75 -3.72
CA GLY A 249 -1.07 -4.70 -3.59
C GLY A 249 -0.61 -4.04 -2.31
N VAL A 250 -1.28 -2.97 -1.88
CA VAL A 250 -0.99 -2.29 -0.60
C VAL A 250 -1.17 -3.26 0.56
N GLU A 251 -2.34 -3.88 0.68
CA GLU A 251 -2.66 -4.75 1.82
C GLU A 251 -1.81 -6.03 1.82
N PHE A 252 -1.66 -6.66 0.66
CA PHE A 252 -0.84 -7.85 0.50
C PHE A 252 0.61 -7.62 0.92
N THR A 253 1.23 -6.55 0.41
CA THR A 253 2.66 -6.30 0.65
C THR A 253 2.92 -5.81 2.08
N SER A 254 2.05 -4.94 2.62
CA SER A 254 2.13 -4.52 4.03
C SER A 254 2.06 -5.73 4.97
N THR A 255 1.10 -6.62 4.73
CA THR A 255 0.91 -7.85 5.53
C THR A 255 2.10 -8.79 5.42
N ALA A 256 2.64 -8.99 4.21
CA ALA A 256 3.81 -9.82 3.99
C ALA A 256 5.04 -9.29 4.74
N VAL A 257 5.26 -7.97 4.75
CA VAL A 257 6.35 -7.35 5.52
C VAL A 257 6.12 -7.48 7.02
N TYR A 258 4.91 -7.25 7.53
CA TYR A 258 4.60 -7.48 8.94
C TYR A 258 4.92 -8.91 9.35
N LEU A 259 4.38 -9.89 8.63
CA LEU A 259 4.64 -11.31 8.93
C LEU A 259 6.13 -11.66 8.87
N GLY A 260 6.85 -11.23 7.84
CA GLY A 260 8.27 -11.50 7.69
C GLY A 260 9.14 -10.88 8.80
N LEU A 261 8.74 -9.71 9.33
CA LEU A 261 9.50 -9.04 10.40
C LEU A 261 9.20 -9.56 11.80
N VAL A 262 8.06 -10.24 12.03
CA VAL A 262 7.69 -10.76 13.36
C VAL A 262 7.96 -12.25 13.51
N THR A 263 8.00 -13.03 12.43
CA THR A 263 8.16 -14.50 12.47
C THR A 263 9.61 -14.95 12.67
N VAL A 264 10.59 -14.12 12.37
CA VAL A 264 12.01 -14.48 12.52
C VAL A 264 12.54 -13.87 13.81
N ARG A 265 12.68 -14.69 14.83
CA ARG A 265 13.26 -14.37 16.15
C ARG A 265 14.74 -14.67 16.21
#